data_8f0850c3a29400389609ce86a564eed7
#
_entry.id   8f0850c3a29400389609ce86a564eed7
#
_cell.length_a   1.000
_cell.length_b   1.000
_cell.length_c   1.000
_cell.angle_alpha   90.00
_cell.angle_beta   90.00
_cell.angle_gamma   90.00
#
_symmetry.space_group_name_H-M   'P 1'
#
loop_
_entity.id
_entity.type
_entity.pdbx_description
1 polymer ?
#
loop_
_entity_poly.entity_id
_entity_poly.type
_entity_poly.pdbx_seq_one_letter_code
_entity_poly.pdbx_strand_id
1 'polypeptide(L)'
;MMKSLSQMSKEDIKKIKMIVFDVDGVLVPRGTKIKQVGNTTTLETKVIHKKQIAQIRELYNKGFLINISSGRGLYMLQEMFREILPFVSLTYECGSATWYQGKIYQHINSFERTKNIFPKLKRVSIKNRNVKGFEPKEFIITIHCLRPDKKIEAVVKKDKSLITLWNGEAYDVLIKKDQTKALGLRHAMKIFKLKKKNVMAIGDNYNDQELLKESGIPVSADKSRVKGKFFVPLKGRFLPADELMQKIISLS
;
A
#
# COMPACT_ATOMS: atom_id res chain seq x y z
N MET A 1 22.00 -11.93 -5.35
CA MET A 1 22.32 -10.59 -4.80
C MET A 1 21.44 -9.55 -5.48
N MET A 2 20.85 -8.57 -4.77
CA MET A 2 20.08 -7.49 -5.38
C MET A 2 21.02 -6.52 -6.12
N LYS A 3 20.62 -6.08 -7.31
CA LYS A 3 21.35 -5.07 -8.10
C LYS A 3 20.94 -3.67 -7.65
N SER A 4 21.86 -2.69 -7.73
CA SER A 4 21.48 -1.29 -7.55
C SER A 4 20.55 -0.84 -8.68
N LEU A 5 19.64 0.10 -8.40
CA LEU A 5 18.74 0.70 -9.40
C LEU A 5 19.54 1.31 -10.58
N SER A 6 20.73 1.83 -10.35
CA SER A 6 21.61 2.36 -11.40
C SER A 6 21.95 1.33 -12.49
N GLN A 7 21.96 0.05 -12.16
CA GLN A 7 22.26 -1.06 -13.08
C GLN A 7 21.04 -1.53 -13.90
N MET A 8 19.87 -0.91 -13.70
CA MET A 8 18.68 -1.20 -14.51
C MET A 8 18.89 -0.67 -15.94
N SER A 9 18.58 -1.51 -16.93
CA SER A 9 18.75 -1.24 -18.35
C SER A 9 17.42 -1.12 -19.10
N LYS A 10 17.44 -0.65 -20.36
CA LYS A 10 16.27 -0.64 -21.26
C LYS A 10 15.67 -2.03 -21.44
N GLU A 11 16.51 -3.06 -21.54
CA GLU A 11 16.07 -4.44 -21.72
C GLU A 11 15.26 -4.95 -20.52
N ASP A 12 15.62 -4.51 -19.29
CA ASP A 12 14.84 -4.84 -18.09
C ASP A 12 13.42 -4.31 -18.19
N ILE A 13 13.20 -3.09 -18.67
CA ILE A 13 11.87 -2.45 -18.69
C ILE A 13 11.06 -2.72 -19.95
N LYS A 14 11.65 -3.28 -21.01
CA LYS A 14 11.04 -3.48 -22.35
C LYS A 14 9.66 -4.16 -22.32
N LYS A 15 9.43 -5.08 -21.38
CA LYS A 15 8.17 -5.82 -21.25
C LYS A 15 7.24 -5.21 -20.21
N ILE A 16 7.67 -4.17 -19.49
CA ILE A 16 6.86 -3.55 -18.45
C ILE A 16 5.78 -2.69 -19.07
N LYS A 17 4.57 -2.86 -18.59
CA LYS A 17 3.37 -2.11 -18.98
C LYS A 17 2.70 -1.45 -17.77
N MET A 18 2.95 -1.96 -16.56
CA MET A 18 2.38 -1.41 -15.33
C MET A 18 3.46 -1.25 -14.26
N ILE A 19 3.46 -0.11 -13.60
CA ILE A 19 4.31 0.20 -12.44
C ILE A 19 3.41 0.32 -11.23
N VAL A 20 3.74 -0.42 -10.17
CA VAL A 20 2.98 -0.46 -8.92
C VAL A 20 3.82 0.17 -7.83
N PHE A 21 3.28 1.19 -7.19
CA PHE A 21 3.92 1.90 -6.08
C PHE A 21 3.20 1.60 -4.77
N ASP A 22 3.93 1.22 -3.74
CA ASP A 22 3.48 1.43 -2.37
C ASP A 22 3.48 2.92 -2.03
N VAL A 23 2.82 3.30 -0.96
CA VAL A 23 2.63 4.70 -0.56
C VAL A 23 3.61 5.10 0.53
N ASP A 24 3.48 4.50 1.71
CA ASP A 24 4.22 4.91 2.90
C ASP A 24 5.67 4.42 2.88
N GLY A 25 6.63 5.34 2.90
CA GLY A 25 8.04 5.01 2.74
C GLY A 25 8.52 4.89 1.28
N VAL A 26 7.60 5.02 0.31
CA VAL A 26 7.90 4.96 -1.13
C VAL A 26 7.54 6.27 -1.83
N LEU A 27 6.27 6.68 -1.84
CA LEU A 27 5.77 7.92 -2.43
C LEU A 27 5.69 9.07 -1.41
N VAL A 28 5.49 8.76 -0.13
CA VAL A 28 5.48 9.72 0.97
C VAL A 28 6.26 9.16 2.15
N PRO A 29 6.77 10.00 3.09
CA PRO A 29 7.37 9.51 4.33
C PRO A 29 6.36 8.66 5.12
N ARG A 30 6.84 7.66 5.86
CA ARG A 30 5.98 6.83 6.72
C ARG A 30 5.24 7.64 7.78
N GLY A 31 4.15 7.09 8.28
CA GLY A 31 3.37 7.56 9.40
C GLY A 31 2.07 8.26 9.01
N THR A 32 1.02 7.94 9.76
CA THR A 32 -0.30 8.57 9.67
C THR A 32 -0.64 9.17 11.02
N LYS A 33 -0.98 10.45 11.05
CA LYS A 33 -1.42 11.06 12.29
C LYS A 33 -2.93 10.87 12.45
N ILE A 34 -3.31 10.27 13.57
CA ILE A 34 -4.69 10.11 14.00
C ILE A 34 -4.88 10.67 15.40
N LYS A 35 -5.99 11.37 15.60
CA LYS A 35 -6.42 11.85 16.90
C LYS A 35 -7.90 11.55 17.07
N GLN A 36 -8.27 10.96 18.19
CA GLN A 36 -9.66 10.76 18.56
C GLN A 36 -9.96 11.50 19.84
N VAL A 37 -10.99 12.35 19.82
CA VAL A 37 -11.47 13.11 20.98
C VAL A 37 -12.97 12.89 21.06
N GLY A 38 -13.44 12.19 22.10
CA GLY A 38 -14.83 11.78 22.20
C GLY A 38 -15.25 10.96 20.98
N ASN A 39 -16.27 11.44 20.29
CA ASN A 39 -16.82 10.81 19.08
C ASN A 39 -16.21 11.33 17.77
N THR A 40 -15.21 12.21 17.84
CA THR A 40 -14.57 12.80 16.66
C THR A 40 -13.22 12.16 16.41
N THR A 41 -13.00 11.66 15.20
CA THR A 41 -11.73 11.14 14.72
C THR A 41 -11.18 12.08 13.64
N THR A 42 -9.99 12.61 13.85
CA THR A 42 -9.25 13.41 12.87
C THR A 42 -8.11 12.59 12.32
N LEU A 43 -7.99 12.55 10.99
CA LEU A 43 -6.90 11.93 10.26
C LEU A 43 -6.16 12.98 9.45
N GLU A 44 -4.84 13.03 9.62
CA GLU A 44 -3.98 13.82 8.75
C GLU A 44 -3.41 12.91 7.65
N THR A 45 -3.64 13.28 6.40
CA THR A 45 -3.03 12.63 5.26
C THR A 45 -1.90 13.48 4.67
N LYS A 46 -1.01 12.84 3.92
CA LYS A 46 0.08 13.49 3.21
C LYS A 46 -0.28 13.62 1.74
N VAL A 47 0.22 14.67 1.10
CA VAL A 47 0.06 14.88 -0.34
C VAL A 47 1.38 14.57 -1.01
N ILE A 48 1.35 13.97 -2.20
CA ILE A 48 2.55 13.80 -3.03
C ILE A 48 3.00 15.17 -3.56
N HIS A 49 4.29 15.34 -3.75
CA HIS A 49 4.81 16.63 -4.18
C HIS A 49 4.77 16.80 -5.72
N LYS A 50 4.83 18.06 -6.18
CA LYS A 50 4.66 18.43 -7.60
C LYS A 50 5.58 17.66 -8.56
N LYS A 51 6.81 17.38 -8.16
CA LYS A 51 7.75 16.59 -8.99
C LYS A 51 7.21 15.18 -9.24
N GLN A 52 6.67 14.49 -8.22
CA GLN A 52 6.08 13.16 -8.38
C GLN A 52 4.85 13.20 -9.28
N ILE A 53 4.01 14.23 -9.14
CA ILE A 53 2.85 14.45 -10.04
C ILE A 53 3.32 14.52 -11.49
N ALA A 54 4.34 15.33 -11.78
CA ALA A 54 4.91 15.47 -13.12
C ALA A 54 5.49 14.15 -13.64
N GLN A 55 6.27 13.43 -12.83
CA GLN A 55 6.86 12.15 -13.20
C GLN A 55 5.79 11.07 -13.47
N ILE A 56 4.72 11.00 -12.67
CA ILE A 56 3.63 10.05 -12.88
C ILE A 56 2.91 10.35 -14.19
N ARG A 57 2.61 11.62 -14.48
CA ARG A 57 2.02 12.04 -15.75
C ARG A 57 2.92 11.68 -16.95
N GLU A 58 4.23 11.90 -16.82
CA GLU A 58 5.20 11.56 -17.85
C GLU A 58 5.24 10.06 -18.13
N LEU A 59 5.30 9.23 -17.08
CA LEU A 59 5.24 7.76 -17.21
C LEU A 59 3.93 7.31 -17.87
N TYR A 60 2.80 7.91 -17.51
CA TYR A 60 1.52 7.61 -18.14
C TYR A 60 1.53 7.98 -19.63
N ASN A 61 2.07 9.14 -19.99
CA ASN A 61 2.19 9.59 -21.40
C ASN A 61 3.14 8.70 -22.21
N LYS A 62 4.12 8.05 -21.57
CA LYS A 62 4.98 7.02 -22.17
C LYS A 62 4.29 5.65 -22.30
N GLY A 63 3.02 5.53 -21.90
CA GLY A 63 2.19 4.33 -22.06
C GLY A 63 2.24 3.36 -20.88
N PHE A 64 2.82 3.74 -19.74
CA PHE A 64 2.76 2.92 -18.53
C PHE A 64 1.43 3.09 -17.79
N LEU A 65 0.81 2.00 -17.41
CA LEU A 65 -0.25 1.99 -16.41
C LEU A 65 0.37 2.19 -15.03
N ILE A 66 -0.23 3.07 -14.23
CA ILE A 66 0.24 3.34 -12.87
C ILE A 66 -0.79 2.80 -11.87
N ASN A 67 -0.34 1.96 -10.94
CA ASN A 67 -1.15 1.46 -9.84
C ASN A 67 -0.53 1.88 -8.51
N ILE A 68 -1.34 2.44 -7.63
CA ILE A 68 -0.98 2.75 -6.25
C ILE A 68 -1.55 1.66 -5.36
N SER A 69 -0.70 0.95 -4.62
CA SER A 69 -1.11 -0.18 -3.77
C SER A 69 -0.82 0.10 -2.31
N SER A 70 -1.87 0.23 -1.47
CA SER A 70 -1.73 0.69 -0.08
C SER A 70 -2.64 -0.05 0.90
N GLY A 71 -2.27 0.00 2.18
CA GLY A 71 -3.18 -0.33 3.29
C GLY A 71 -4.18 0.78 3.63
N ARG A 72 -4.01 2.00 3.07
CA ARG A 72 -4.89 3.14 3.31
C ARG A 72 -6.27 2.95 2.72
N GLY A 73 -7.27 3.63 3.28
CA GLY A 73 -8.64 3.67 2.75
C GLY A 73 -8.74 4.48 1.46
N LEU A 74 -9.77 4.21 0.65
CA LEU A 74 -9.94 4.83 -0.66
C LEU A 74 -9.98 6.36 -0.60
N TYR A 75 -10.78 6.94 0.32
CA TYR A 75 -10.92 8.39 0.40
C TYR A 75 -9.59 9.10 0.69
N MET A 76 -8.72 8.49 1.52
CA MET A 76 -7.39 9.04 1.78
C MET A 76 -6.52 9.03 0.52
N LEU A 77 -6.54 7.93 -0.24
CA LEU A 77 -5.78 7.82 -1.49
C LEU A 77 -6.32 8.79 -2.55
N GLN A 78 -7.63 8.95 -2.65
CA GLN A 78 -8.22 9.93 -3.57
C GLN A 78 -7.77 11.36 -3.24
N GLU A 79 -7.74 11.73 -1.97
CA GLU A 79 -7.24 13.05 -1.55
C GLU A 79 -5.74 13.20 -1.81
N MET A 80 -4.93 12.19 -1.47
CA MET A 80 -3.48 12.21 -1.68
C MET A 80 -3.09 12.36 -3.16
N PHE A 81 -3.85 11.73 -4.04
CA PHE A 81 -3.56 11.61 -5.47
C PHE A 81 -4.53 12.39 -6.36
N ARG A 82 -5.34 13.31 -5.82
CA ARG A 82 -6.42 14.00 -6.54
C ARG A 82 -5.99 14.62 -7.87
N GLU A 83 -4.77 15.14 -7.96
CA GLU A 83 -4.26 15.78 -9.17
C GLU A 83 -3.89 14.78 -10.29
N ILE A 84 -3.82 13.50 -9.95
CA ILE A 84 -3.42 12.43 -10.89
C ILE A 84 -4.42 11.28 -10.98
N LEU A 85 -5.60 11.40 -10.36
CA LEU A 85 -6.64 10.36 -10.42
C LEU A 85 -6.96 9.87 -11.84
N PRO A 86 -6.99 10.71 -12.88
CA PRO A 86 -7.20 10.25 -14.25
C PRO A 86 -6.11 9.32 -14.78
N PHE A 87 -4.92 9.33 -14.20
CA PHE A 87 -3.74 8.64 -14.69
C PHE A 87 -3.39 7.39 -13.89
N VAL A 88 -4.09 7.14 -12.77
CA VAL A 88 -3.73 6.05 -11.84
C VAL A 88 -4.92 5.16 -11.51
N SER A 89 -4.63 3.94 -11.12
CA SER A 89 -5.56 3.07 -10.39
C SER A 89 -5.12 2.96 -8.93
N LEU A 90 -6.08 2.83 -8.00
CA LEU A 90 -5.83 2.77 -6.57
C LEU A 90 -6.25 1.40 -6.05
N THR A 91 -5.31 0.58 -5.65
CA THR A 91 -5.56 -0.68 -4.94
C THR A 91 -5.40 -0.41 -3.45
N TYR A 92 -6.48 -0.57 -2.69
CA TYR A 92 -6.56 -0.07 -1.32
C TYR A 92 -6.92 -1.15 -0.31
N GLU A 93 -6.74 -0.81 0.96
CA GLU A 93 -7.00 -1.67 2.12
C GLU A 93 -6.42 -3.07 1.95
N CYS A 94 -5.07 -3.10 1.76
CA CYS A 94 -4.32 -4.34 1.59
C CYS A 94 -4.82 -5.23 0.44
N GLY A 95 -5.23 -4.61 -0.67
CA GLY A 95 -5.66 -5.35 -1.86
C GLY A 95 -7.13 -5.78 -1.85
N SER A 96 -7.94 -5.23 -0.95
CA SER A 96 -9.36 -5.60 -0.82
C SER A 96 -10.22 -5.12 -1.98
N ALA A 97 -9.86 -4.01 -2.61
CA ALA A 97 -10.53 -3.49 -3.80
C ALA A 97 -9.56 -2.63 -4.64
N THR A 98 -9.94 -2.37 -5.89
CA THR A 98 -9.26 -1.44 -6.80
C THR A 98 -10.27 -0.42 -7.33
N TRP A 99 -9.93 0.86 -7.18
CA TRP A 99 -10.62 1.95 -7.85
C TRP A 99 -9.89 2.32 -9.13
N TYR A 100 -10.64 2.51 -10.22
CA TYR A 100 -10.10 2.98 -11.49
C TYR A 100 -11.17 3.75 -12.25
N GLN A 101 -10.90 5.01 -12.62
CA GLN A 101 -11.78 5.88 -13.40
C GLN A 101 -13.24 5.90 -12.88
N GLY A 102 -13.42 6.12 -11.58
CA GLY A 102 -14.73 6.20 -10.93
C GLY A 102 -15.37 4.85 -10.60
N LYS A 103 -14.82 3.73 -11.07
CA LYS A 103 -15.35 2.39 -10.83
C LYS A 103 -14.58 1.68 -9.72
N ILE A 104 -15.31 1.00 -8.82
CA ILE A 104 -14.74 0.14 -7.77
C ILE A 104 -14.87 -1.32 -8.19
N TYR A 105 -13.75 -2.03 -8.16
CA TYR A 105 -13.67 -3.48 -8.34
C TYR A 105 -13.37 -4.09 -6.98
N GLN A 106 -14.38 -4.63 -6.32
CA GLN A 106 -14.25 -5.32 -5.05
C GLN A 106 -13.64 -6.71 -5.28
N HIS A 107 -12.60 -7.06 -4.49
CA HIS A 107 -11.89 -8.32 -4.61
C HIS A 107 -12.29 -9.32 -3.52
N ILE A 108 -12.70 -8.82 -2.36
CA ILE A 108 -13.04 -9.62 -1.19
C ILE A 108 -14.25 -9.04 -0.47
N ASN A 109 -15.10 -9.92 0.06
CA ASN A 109 -16.15 -9.56 1.01
C ASN A 109 -15.68 -9.91 2.43
N SER A 110 -15.19 -8.91 3.15
CA SER A 110 -14.67 -9.08 4.52
C SER A 110 -15.71 -8.83 5.61
N PHE A 111 -16.84 -8.20 5.28
CA PHE A 111 -17.85 -7.79 6.26
C PHE A 111 -18.28 -8.94 7.15
N GLU A 112 -18.63 -10.10 6.57
CA GLU A 112 -19.08 -11.28 7.31
C GLU A 112 -18.07 -11.79 8.34
N ARG A 113 -16.78 -11.55 8.08
CA ARG A 113 -15.69 -11.95 8.99
C ARG A 113 -15.40 -10.89 10.06
N THR A 114 -15.55 -9.61 9.71
CA THR A 114 -15.15 -8.50 10.57
C THR A 114 -16.31 -7.97 11.45
N LYS A 115 -17.59 -8.13 11.04
CA LYS A 115 -18.75 -7.62 11.76
C LYS A 115 -18.83 -8.05 13.24
N ASN A 116 -18.41 -9.28 13.56
CA ASN A 116 -18.49 -9.81 14.93
C ASN A 116 -17.27 -9.47 15.80
N ILE A 117 -16.11 -9.17 15.16
CA ILE A 117 -14.89 -8.85 15.88
C ILE A 117 -14.78 -7.36 16.18
N PHE A 118 -15.31 -6.50 15.32
CA PHE A 118 -15.25 -5.04 15.46
C PHE A 118 -15.80 -4.54 16.81
N PRO A 119 -17.01 -4.94 17.27
CA PRO A 119 -17.53 -4.53 18.58
C PRO A 119 -16.65 -5.00 19.74
N LYS A 120 -16.04 -6.19 19.63
CA LYS A 120 -15.14 -6.73 20.66
C LYS A 120 -13.84 -5.90 20.74
N LEU A 121 -13.29 -5.51 19.59
CA LEU A 121 -12.12 -4.64 19.52
C LEU A 121 -12.44 -3.25 20.09
N LYS A 122 -13.58 -2.66 19.74
CA LYS A 122 -14.04 -1.39 20.33
C LYS A 122 -14.10 -1.50 21.85
N ARG A 123 -14.69 -2.57 22.42
CA ARG A 123 -14.82 -2.77 23.87
C ARG A 123 -13.48 -2.81 24.59
N VAL A 124 -12.48 -3.53 24.07
CA VAL A 124 -11.14 -3.60 24.70
C VAL A 124 -10.32 -2.34 24.50
N SER A 125 -10.74 -1.48 23.57
CA SER A 125 -10.10 -0.20 23.29
C SER A 125 -10.67 0.96 24.13
N ILE A 126 -11.87 0.82 24.68
CA ILE A 126 -12.46 1.80 25.60
C ILE A 126 -11.55 1.89 26.84
N LYS A 127 -11.20 3.14 27.23
CA LYS A 127 -10.28 3.43 28.35
C LYS A 127 -8.85 2.86 28.19
N ASN A 128 -8.48 2.34 27.02
CA ASN A 128 -7.13 1.89 26.74
C ASN A 128 -6.26 3.06 26.25
N ARG A 129 -5.42 3.60 27.12
CA ARG A 129 -4.53 4.74 26.81
C ARG A 129 -3.52 4.46 25.70
N ASN A 130 -3.30 3.19 25.35
CA ASN A 130 -2.44 2.80 24.25
C ASN A 130 -3.10 3.00 22.87
N VAL A 131 -4.44 3.02 22.81
CA VAL A 131 -5.20 3.19 21.56
C VAL A 131 -5.39 4.67 21.26
N LYS A 132 -4.88 5.10 20.09
CA LYS A 132 -5.05 6.47 19.58
C LYS A 132 -6.39 6.66 18.87
N GLY A 133 -6.89 5.61 18.22
CA GLY A 133 -8.16 5.64 17.49
C GLY A 133 -8.31 4.53 16.46
N PHE A 134 -9.50 4.44 15.90
CA PHE A 134 -9.84 3.56 14.79
C PHE A 134 -9.88 4.39 13.50
N GLU A 135 -9.13 3.96 12.50
CA GLU A 135 -9.20 4.56 11.18
C GLU A 135 -10.44 4.03 10.44
N PRO A 136 -11.30 4.91 9.88
CA PRO A 136 -12.45 4.47 9.07
C PRO A 136 -11.98 3.71 7.83
N LYS A 137 -12.44 2.47 7.67
CA LYS A 137 -12.14 1.60 6.53
C LYS A 137 -13.33 0.70 6.21
N GLU A 138 -13.38 0.22 4.97
CA GLU A 138 -14.46 -0.59 4.44
C GLU A 138 -14.24 -2.09 4.62
N PHE A 139 -12.99 -2.55 4.41
CA PHE A 139 -12.68 -3.97 4.29
C PHE A 139 -11.80 -4.51 5.42
N ILE A 140 -11.04 -3.65 6.08
CA ILE A 140 -10.14 -4.02 7.18
C ILE A 140 -10.44 -3.19 8.42
N ILE A 141 -10.00 -3.65 9.60
CA ILE A 141 -10.09 -2.86 10.81
C ILE A 141 -8.69 -2.36 11.14
N THR A 142 -8.50 -1.05 11.14
CA THR A 142 -7.21 -0.45 11.52
C THR A 142 -7.32 0.27 12.85
N ILE A 143 -6.43 -0.09 13.78
CA ILE A 143 -6.39 0.42 15.16
C ILE A 143 -5.02 1.04 15.38
N HIS A 144 -4.97 2.37 15.45
CA HIS A 144 -3.73 3.08 15.76
C HIS A 144 -3.42 2.98 17.26
N CYS A 145 -2.19 2.61 17.57
CA CYS A 145 -1.69 2.44 18.94
C CYS A 145 -0.34 3.12 19.12
N LEU A 146 0.01 3.43 20.37
CA LEU A 146 1.34 3.93 20.71
C LEU A 146 2.42 2.83 20.62
N ARG A 147 2.03 1.58 20.91
CA ARG A 147 2.87 0.38 20.91
C ARG A 147 2.00 -0.86 20.70
N PRO A 148 2.61 -2.04 20.43
CA PRO A 148 1.86 -3.31 20.37
C PRO A 148 1.03 -3.57 21.64
N ASP A 149 -0.16 -4.15 21.46
CA ASP A 149 -1.15 -4.38 22.53
C ASP A 149 -1.66 -5.82 22.53
N LYS A 150 -1.24 -6.58 23.57
CA LYS A 150 -1.62 -7.99 23.73
C LYS A 150 -3.12 -8.22 23.88
N LYS A 151 -3.90 -7.24 24.36
CA LYS A 151 -5.37 -7.37 24.49
C LYS A 151 -6.03 -7.36 23.12
N ILE A 152 -5.59 -6.48 22.23
CA ILE A 152 -6.07 -6.44 20.83
C ILE A 152 -5.71 -7.76 20.13
N GLU A 153 -4.46 -8.20 20.23
CA GLU A 153 -4.00 -9.45 19.62
C GLU A 153 -4.78 -10.67 20.15
N ALA A 154 -5.02 -10.73 21.47
CA ALA A 154 -5.78 -11.82 22.08
C ALA A 154 -7.23 -11.89 21.61
N VAL A 155 -7.87 -10.73 21.33
CA VAL A 155 -9.22 -10.68 20.78
C VAL A 155 -9.25 -11.27 19.37
N VAL A 156 -8.31 -10.85 18.50
CA VAL A 156 -8.25 -11.33 17.11
C VAL A 156 -7.85 -12.79 17.04
N LYS A 157 -6.92 -13.24 17.89
CA LYS A 157 -6.43 -14.64 17.91
C LYS A 157 -7.53 -15.67 18.17
N LYS A 158 -8.67 -15.28 18.78
CA LYS A 158 -9.83 -16.16 18.99
C LYS A 158 -10.53 -16.55 17.68
N ASP A 159 -10.38 -15.76 16.64
CA ASP A 159 -10.89 -16.07 15.30
C ASP A 159 -9.74 -16.50 14.40
N LYS A 160 -9.69 -17.81 14.10
CA LYS A 160 -8.62 -18.43 13.29
C LYS A 160 -8.61 -17.93 11.83
N SER A 161 -9.68 -17.31 11.37
CA SER A 161 -9.78 -16.75 10.01
C SER A 161 -9.16 -15.36 9.89
N LEU A 162 -8.85 -14.72 11.02
CA LEU A 162 -8.30 -13.37 11.07
C LEU A 162 -6.83 -13.37 11.50
N ILE A 163 -6.15 -12.28 11.15
CA ILE A 163 -4.76 -11.99 11.56
C ILE A 163 -4.61 -10.51 11.87
N THR A 164 -3.72 -10.20 12.80
CA THR A 164 -3.23 -8.83 13.03
C THR A 164 -1.89 -8.64 12.37
N LEU A 165 -1.72 -7.54 11.64
CA LEU A 165 -0.43 -7.06 11.16
C LEU A 165 -0.11 -5.75 11.85
N TRP A 166 1.03 -5.70 12.54
CA TRP A 166 1.56 -4.49 13.15
C TRP A 166 2.53 -3.82 12.18
N ASN A 167 2.28 -2.56 11.82
CA ASN A 167 3.10 -1.81 10.86
C ASN A 167 4.05 -0.79 11.51
N GLY A 168 4.11 -0.75 12.84
CA GLY A 168 4.91 0.19 13.63
C GLY A 168 4.08 1.29 14.33
N GLU A 169 2.84 1.54 13.89
CA GLU A 169 1.94 2.55 14.46
C GLU A 169 0.48 2.11 14.56
N ALA A 170 0.10 1.07 13.82
CA ALA A 170 -1.26 0.55 13.81
C ALA A 170 -1.29 -0.96 13.62
N TYR A 171 -2.38 -1.56 14.09
CA TYR A 171 -2.80 -2.90 13.71
C TYR A 171 -3.75 -2.83 12.52
N ASP A 172 -3.47 -3.59 11.48
CA ASP A 172 -4.44 -3.96 10.47
C ASP A 172 -4.96 -5.36 10.78
N VAL A 173 -6.27 -5.49 11.00
CA VAL A 173 -6.95 -6.77 11.20
C VAL A 173 -7.53 -7.20 9.86
N LEU A 174 -7.03 -8.32 9.35
CA LEU A 174 -7.23 -8.81 7.99
C LEU A 174 -7.75 -10.23 7.99
N ILE A 175 -8.41 -10.65 6.90
CA ILE A 175 -8.65 -12.07 6.64
C ILE A 175 -7.33 -12.74 6.30
N LYS A 176 -7.02 -13.79 7.05
CA LYS A 176 -5.77 -14.54 6.91
C LYS A 176 -5.66 -15.15 5.51
N LYS A 177 -4.51 -14.96 4.85
CA LYS A 177 -4.17 -15.44 3.50
C LYS A 177 -4.90 -14.77 2.33
N ASP A 178 -6.03 -14.10 2.55
CA ASP A 178 -6.85 -13.58 1.46
C ASP A 178 -6.68 -12.07 1.25
N GLN A 179 -6.51 -11.30 2.32
CA GLN A 179 -6.29 -9.85 2.19
C GLN A 179 -4.79 -9.54 2.18
N THR A 180 -4.21 -9.43 0.99
CA THR A 180 -2.80 -9.07 0.78
C THR A 180 -2.64 -8.15 -0.41
N LYS A 181 -1.61 -7.30 -0.40
CA LYS A 181 -1.26 -6.48 -1.58
C LYS A 181 -0.99 -7.34 -2.82
N ALA A 182 -0.53 -8.59 -2.65
CA ALA A 182 -0.35 -9.54 -3.75
C ALA A 182 -1.69 -9.97 -4.38
N LEU A 183 -2.74 -10.19 -3.58
CA LEU A 183 -4.08 -10.42 -4.11
C LEU A 183 -4.55 -9.22 -4.93
N GLY A 184 -4.41 -8.01 -4.39
CA GLY A 184 -4.76 -6.78 -5.09
C GLY A 184 -4.04 -6.66 -6.43
N LEU A 185 -2.73 -6.98 -6.48
CA LEU A 185 -1.97 -6.99 -7.73
C LEU A 185 -2.50 -8.03 -8.73
N ARG A 186 -2.82 -9.24 -8.29
CA ARG A 186 -3.42 -10.26 -9.18
C ARG A 186 -4.73 -9.79 -9.80
N HIS A 187 -5.58 -9.12 -9.01
CA HIS A 187 -6.81 -8.52 -9.52
C HIS A 187 -6.57 -7.34 -10.47
N ALA A 188 -5.64 -6.44 -10.14
CA ALA A 188 -5.24 -5.36 -11.04
C ALA A 188 -4.71 -5.91 -12.39
N MET A 189 -3.87 -6.94 -12.35
CA MET A 189 -3.41 -7.62 -13.59
C MET A 189 -4.57 -8.19 -14.42
N LYS A 190 -5.61 -8.75 -13.79
CA LYS A 190 -6.82 -9.22 -14.51
C LYS A 190 -7.59 -8.05 -15.13
N ILE A 191 -7.82 -6.97 -14.39
CA ILE A 191 -8.52 -5.78 -14.86
C ILE A 191 -7.84 -5.20 -16.12
N PHE A 192 -6.51 -5.12 -16.10
CA PHE A 192 -5.71 -4.55 -17.20
C PHE A 192 -5.20 -5.59 -18.21
N LYS A 193 -5.63 -6.87 -18.11
CA LYS A 193 -5.23 -7.98 -18.99
C LYS A 193 -3.70 -8.14 -19.10
N LEU A 194 -3.01 -8.04 -17.96
CA LEU A 194 -1.56 -8.15 -17.86
C LEU A 194 -1.12 -9.49 -17.28
N LYS A 195 0.15 -9.84 -17.57
CA LYS A 195 0.83 -10.98 -16.97
C LYS A 195 1.92 -10.47 -16.01
N LYS A 196 2.32 -11.29 -15.04
CA LYS A 196 3.40 -10.99 -14.08
C LYS A 196 4.61 -10.31 -14.71
N LYS A 197 5.10 -10.81 -15.85
CA LYS A 197 6.25 -10.26 -16.60
C LYS A 197 6.06 -8.82 -17.09
N ASN A 198 4.82 -8.31 -17.09
CA ASN A 198 4.50 -6.95 -17.52
C ASN A 198 4.46 -5.95 -16.36
N VAL A 199 4.74 -6.39 -15.13
CA VAL A 199 4.57 -5.58 -13.94
C VAL A 199 5.90 -5.36 -13.25
N MET A 200 6.18 -4.11 -12.90
CA MET A 200 7.21 -3.70 -11.94
C MET A 200 6.51 -3.22 -10.68
N ALA A 201 7.02 -3.60 -9.51
CA ALA A 201 6.48 -3.14 -8.23
C ALA A 201 7.60 -2.67 -7.30
N ILE A 202 7.34 -1.59 -6.54
CA ILE A 202 8.23 -1.07 -5.52
C ILE A 202 7.53 -1.05 -4.17
N GLY A 203 8.22 -1.49 -3.12
CA GLY A 203 7.76 -1.50 -1.74
C GLY A 203 8.91 -1.44 -0.75
N ASP A 204 8.62 -1.12 0.51
CA ASP A 204 9.64 -0.84 1.52
C ASP A 204 9.48 -1.66 2.81
N ASN A 205 8.36 -2.35 3.01
CA ASN A 205 8.05 -3.01 4.28
C ASN A 205 7.68 -4.50 4.09
N TYR A 206 7.69 -5.24 5.18
CA TYR A 206 7.45 -6.70 5.19
C TYR A 206 6.13 -7.11 4.50
N ASN A 207 5.08 -6.29 4.62
CA ASN A 207 3.79 -6.52 3.95
C ASN A 207 3.85 -6.35 2.42
N ASP A 208 4.94 -5.76 1.87
CA ASP A 208 5.16 -5.63 0.44
C ASP A 208 5.90 -6.83 -0.16
N GLN A 209 6.48 -7.71 0.67
CA GLN A 209 7.29 -8.82 0.16
C GLN A 209 6.50 -9.75 -0.77
N GLU A 210 5.21 -9.98 -0.49
CA GLU A 210 4.34 -10.78 -1.35
C GLU A 210 3.95 -10.04 -2.63
N LEU A 211 3.68 -8.72 -2.54
CA LEU A 211 3.47 -7.85 -3.70
C LEU A 211 4.68 -7.90 -4.65
N LEU A 212 5.88 -7.75 -4.10
CA LEU A 212 7.12 -7.79 -4.87
C LEU A 212 7.34 -9.15 -5.53
N LYS A 213 7.09 -10.26 -4.83
CA LYS A 213 7.16 -11.62 -5.39
C LYS A 213 6.16 -11.85 -6.53
N GLU A 214 5.00 -11.20 -6.49
CA GLU A 214 3.96 -11.32 -7.53
C GLU A 214 4.29 -10.48 -8.78
N SER A 215 5.20 -9.52 -8.71
CA SER A 215 5.64 -8.71 -9.84
C SER A 215 6.75 -9.39 -10.66
N GLY A 216 6.88 -9.01 -11.93
CA GLY A 216 7.96 -9.47 -12.81
C GLY A 216 9.31 -8.80 -12.50
N ILE A 217 9.27 -7.54 -12.08
CA ILE A 217 10.44 -6.79 -11.63
C ILE A 217 10.17 -6.22 -10.24
N PRO A 218 10.56 -6.94 -9.18
CA PRO A 218 10.49 -6.44 -7.82
C PRO A 218 11.62 -5.44 -7.54
N VAL A 219 11.27 -4.28 -7.00
CA VAL A 219 12.19 -3.23 -6.57
C VAL A 219 12.05 -3.01 -5.07
N SER A 220 13.13 -3.14 -4.35
CA SER A 220 13.18 -2.89 -2.91
C SER A 220 13.47 -1.41 -2.64
N ALA A 221 12.60 -0.74 -1.93
CA ALA A 221 12.84 0.60 -1.40
C ALA A 221 13.61 0.59 -0.08
N ASP A 222 13.58 -0.55 0.64
CA ASP A 222 14.37 -0.78 1.87
C ASP A 222 14.91 -2.21 1.87
N LYS A 223 16.18 -2.38 1.47
CA LYS A 223 16.85 -3.69 1.36
C LYS A 223 17.02 -4.45 2.68
N SER A 224 16.85 -3.77 3.81
CA SER A 224 16.89 -4.40 5.13
C SER A 224 15.60 -5.16 5.47
N ARG A 225 14.48 -4.77 4.84
CA ARG A 225 13.14 -5.31 5.11
C ARG A 225 12.60 -6.19 4.00
N VAL A 226 12.80 -5.80 2.74
CA VAL A 226 12.26 -6.53 1.58
C VAL A 226 13.31 -6.81 0.52
N LYS A 227 13.12 -7.93 -0.17
CA LYS A 227 14.03 -8.39 -1.24
C LYS A 227 13.41 -8.13 -2.61
N GLY A 228 14.24 -7.68 -3.56
CA GLY A 228 13.86 -7.44 -4.93
C GLY A 228 14.94 -7.89 -5.93
N LYS A 229 14.69 -7.69 -7.23
CA LYS A 229 15.72 -7.78 -8.27
C LYS A 229 16.66 -6.56 -8.18
N PHE A 230 16.06 -5.41 -7.97
CA PHE A 230 16.76 -4.14 -7.77
C PHE A 230 16.46 -3.55 -6.39
N PHE A 231 17.34 -2.68 -5.91
CA PHE A 231 17.10 -1.84 -4.75
C PHE A 231 17.39 -0.37 -5.07
N VAL A 232 16.63 0.52 -4.45
CA VAL A 232 16.87 1.96 -4.51
C VAL A 232 17.87 2.32 -3.42
N PRO A 233 19.05 2.89 -3.75
CA PRO A 233 19.95 3.41 -2.74
C PRO A 233 19.28 4.61 -2.07
N LEU A 234 19.04 4.55 -0.76
CA LEU A 234 18.55 5.71 0.00
C LEU A 234 19.65 6.77 0.03
N LYS A 235 19.50 7.80 -0.77
CA LYS A 235 20.40 8.96 -0.81
C LYS A 235 19.64 10.21 -0.41
N GLY A 236 19.70 10.56 0.89
CA GLY A 236 19.35 11.89 1.36
C GLY A 236 17.85 12.24 1.25
N ARG A 237 17.53 13.35 0.55
CA ARG A 237 16.20 14.00 0.57
C ARG A 237 15.14 13.42 -0.37
N PHE A 238 15.49 12.47 -1.23
CA PHE A 238 14.57 11.92 -2.22
C PHE A 238 13.87 10.66 -1.70
N LEU A 239 12.61 10.53 -2.07
CA LEU A 239 11.85 9.32 -1.80
C LEU A 239 12.21 8.23 -2.83
N PRO A 240 12.11 6.94 -2.47
CA PRO A 240 12.45 5.84 -3.37
C PRO A 240 11.70 5.88 -4.71
N ALA A 241 10.45 6.35 -4.70
CA ALA A 241 9.67 6.50 -5.95
C ALA A 241 10.27 7.53 -6.90
N ASP A 242 10.82 8.64 -6.39
CA ASP A 242 11.43 9.70 -7.22
C ASP A 242 12.58 9.14 -8.05
N GLU A 243 13.45 8.37 -7.41
CA GLU A 243 14.61 7.73 -8.05
C GLU A 243 14.17 6.68 -9.08
N LEU A 244 13.19 5.84 -8.72
CA LEU A 244 12.67 4.82 -9.64
C LEU A 244 12.02 5.47 -10.86
N MET A 245 11.14 6.45 -10.68
CA MET A 245 10.47 7.13 -11.78
C MET A 245 11.47 7.82 -12.69
N GLN A 246 12.43 8.54 -12.14
CA GLN A 246 13.49 9.19 -12.93
C GLN A 246 14.30 8.18 -13.73
N LYS A 247 14.65 7.03 -13.13
CA LYS A 247 15.38 5.97 -13.84
C LYS A 247 14.56 5.39 -15.00
N ILE A 248 13.27 5.08 -14.78
CA ILE A 248 12.42 4.53 -15.84
C ILE A 248 12.25 5.55 -16.97
N ILE A 249 11.97 6.81 -16.63
CA ILE A 249 11.83 7.91 -17.62
C ILE A 249 13.09 8.03 -18.49
N SER A 250 14.28 7.91 -17.90
CA SER A 250 15.54 8.00 -18.65
C SER A 250 15.82 6.79 -19.56
N LEU A 251 15.12 5.66 -19.33
CA LEU A 251 15.29 4.42 -20.10
C LEU A 251 14.20 4.20 -21.17
N SER A 252 13.07 4.90 -21.07
CA SER A 252 11.88 4.69 -21.91
C SER A 252 11.77 5.62 -23.13
#